data_48c632ae376d8263e485d2a40c2a2cbd
#
_entry.id   48c632ae376d8263e485d2a40c2a2cbd
#
_cell.length_a   1.000
_cell.length_b   1.000
_cell.length_c   1.000
_cell.angle_alpha   90.00
_cell.angle_beta   90.00
_cell.angle_gamma   90.00
#
_symmetry.space_group_name_H-M   'P 1'
#
loop_
_entity.id
_entity.type
_entity.pdbx_description
1 polymer ?
#
loop_
_entity_poly.entity_id
_entity_poly.type
_entity_poly.pdbx_seq_one_letter_code
_entity_poly.pdbx_strand_id
1 'polypeptide(L)'
;MEKIKMITKLNEVCKKYDRKDYPGIAVGIVENGELIFSKGYGEANLDYNILIDENTVFHACSMAKQFTAACIALLIEEGKLSLDQDVSSIFSQLKNSGEKVTIYNLLYMTNGIPDVYDTAYFVCGIREDEGITRDEFWRYVTACDWNFFKMGEKWSYGNTGYFLLGQIVEAVTKTSLSQYADEHIFKPLGMNSTFIRDDRTKIIKKRAVGYSNYDHVHYNDSYKRYTSRNDKLSINDENVEVGGAGQIWTTLKDLLLWDKNFYNNKLRRGSSEFIKFLTTPGLLNNGKECGYGLGLFVGEFYGNKIVHHGGWAGGYSAYYAQLPEKKSSVIILGNHTDFMYDFGFKNGGLTEGILKLLIGYENERDNTEEKQSDNINLNQIEFDLNLSGEYIDQESSCLWNITKKKDIYYVEDSLGNSTKILYYGDSVFKSADKEKTYTVVQNNKQIIECVKLQDGGAWSVYYPFCREKIDASKLKIYEGSYRCEKLNVSYNVKIHDGKLFIRNENLHNNALDLYYTHAIKDTFISDHNSHIGNYCTTFSRDLNNEIVSFSYRDYTKTLRENFIFMKIQ
;
A
#
# COMPACT_ATOMS: atom_id res chain seq x y z
N MET A 1 37.25 0.55 -17.93
CA MET A 1 36.49 1.47 -18.81
C MET A 1 34.99 1.28 -18.66
N GLU A 2 34.44 0.05 -18.63
CA GLU A 2 33.01 -0.25 -18.45
C GLU A 2 32.47 0.21 -17.09
N LYS A 3 33.19 -0.07 -15.99
CA LYS A 3 32.77 0.36 -14.63
C LYS A 3 32.63 1.88 -14.51
N ILE A 4 33.53 2.65 -15.17
CA ILE A 4 33.44 4.13 -15.16
C ILE A 4 32.20 4.58 -15.93
N LYS A 5 31.92 3.98 -17.10
CA LYS A 5 30.71 4.29 -17.88
C LYS A 5 29.45 3.97 -17.11
N MET A 6 29.43 2.85 -16.38
CA MET A 6 28.30 2.46 -15.51
C MET A 6 28.08 3.51 -14.42
N ILE A 7 29.10 3.87 -13.65
CA ILE A 7 29.04 4.88 -12.60
C ILE A 7 28.52 6.23 -13.14
N THR A 8 28.99 6.62 -14.35
CA THR A 8 28.50 7.84 -15.00
C THR A 8 27.02 7.77 -15.31
N LYS A 9 26.51 6.68 -15.90
CA LYS A 9 25.09 6.47 -16.18
C LYS A 9 24.26 6.51 -14.89
N LEU A 10 24.73 5.84 -13.81
CA LEU A 10 24.07 5.84 -12.51
C LEU A 10 23.97 7.25 -11.89
N ASN A 11 25.05 8.04 -11.99
CA ASN A 11 25.01 9.44 -11.56
C ASN A 11 24.00 10.26 -12.38
N GLU A 12 23.93 10.06 -13.69
CA GLU A 12 23.00 10.77 -14.57
C GLU A 12 21.53 10.47 -14.20
N VAL A 13 21.21 9.20 -13.98
CA VAL A 13 19.84 8.78 -13.58
C VAL A 13 19.43 9.38 -12.23
N CYS A 14 20.37 9.47 -11.27
CA CYS A 14 20.10 10.01 -9.94
C CYS A 14 20.17 11.55 -9.86
N LYS A 15 20.72 12.22 -10.89
CA LYS A 15 20.97 13.67 -10.89
C LYS A 15 19.72 14.52 -10.65
N LYS A 16 18.54 14.04 -11.05
CA LYS A 16 17.28 14.76 -10.85
C LYS A 16 16.95 15.01 -9.36
N TYR A 17 17.55 14.25 -8.44
CA TYR A 17 17.40 14.42 -6.98
C TYR A 17 18.46 15.34 -6.37
N ASP A 18 19.50 15.75 -7.13
CA ASP A 18 20.55 16.66 -6.68
C ASP A 18 20.11 18.11 -6.84
N ARG A 19 19.14 18.50 -6.02
CA ARG A 19 18.54 19.83 -6.04
C ARG A 19 18.89 20.57 -4.76
N LYS A 20 19.34 21.81 -4.91
CA LYS A 20 19.56 22.71 -3.78
C LYS A 20 18.22 23.12 -3.17
N ASP A 21 18.19 23.28 -1.85
CA ASP A 21 16.99 23.66 -1.09
C ASP A 21 15.80 22.69 -1.33
N TYR A 22 16.12 21.40 -1.51
CA TYR A 22 15.12 20.36 -1.78
C TYR A 22 15.50 19.02 -1.13
N PRO A 23 14.50 18.24 -0.66
CA PRO A 23 14.71 16.87 -0.18
C PRO A 23 15.41 16.00 -1.22
N GLY A 24 16.01 14.92 -0.77
CA GLY A 24 16.78 14.08 -1.65
C GLY A 24 16.79 12.61 -1.29
N ILE A 25 17.81 11.90 -1.80
CA ILE A 25 17.91 10.45 -1.67
C ILE A 25 19.33 10.01 -1.31
N ALA A 26 19.44 8.86 -0.64
CA ALA A 26 20.67 8.07 -0.56
C ALA A 26 20.49 6.79 -1.40
N VAL A 27 21.44 6.50 -2.28
CA VAL A 27 21.41 5.36 -3.21
C VAL A 27 22.63 4.48 -3.03
N GLY A 28 22.42 3.17 -2.87
CA GLY A 28 23.44 2.14 -2.84
C GLY A 28 23.18 1.08 -3.92
N ILE A 29 24.21 0.69 -4.65
CA ILE A 29 24.11 -0.30 -5.71
C ILE A 29 25.20 -1.34 -5.52
N VAL A 30 24.79 -2.59 -5.44
CA VAL A 30 25.67 -3.75 -5.33
C VAL A 30 25.62 -4.51 -6.65
N GLU A 31 26.77 -4.94 -7.15
CA GLU A 31 26.90 -5.80 -8.33
C GLU A 31 27.85 -6.94 -8.00
N ASN A 32 27.43 -8.18 -8.27
CA ASN A 32 28.20 -9.39 -7.97
C ASN A 32 28.67 -9.49 -6.50
N GLY A 33 27.87 -8.95 -5.56
CA GLY A 33 28.18 -8.93 -4.12
C GLY A 33 29.14 -7.83 -3.67
N GLU A 34 29.52 -6.94 -4.57
CA GLU A 34 30.40 -5.79 -4.27
C GLU A 34 29.65 -4.46 -4.40
N LEU A 35 29.86 -3.56 -3.47
CA LEU A 35 29.36 -2.20 -3.53
C LEU A 35 30.06 -1.45 -4.68
N ILE A 36 29.31 -1.09 -5.72
CA ILE A 36 29.84 -0.34 -6.87
C ILE A 36 29.48 1.13 -6.84
N PHE A 37 28.41 1.50 -6.10
CA PHE A 37 27.94 2.87 -6.01
C PHE A 37 27.29 3.13 -4.65
N SER A 38 27.68 4.24 -4.01
CA SER A 38 27.06 4.75 -2.77
C SER A 38 27.14 6.27 -2.78
N LYS A 39 25.99 6.94 -2.78
CA LYS A 39 25.95 8.40 -2.85
C LYS A 39 24.66 8.98 -2.31
N GLY A 40 24.76 10.15 -1.63
CA GLY A 40 23.65 11.02 -1.29
C GLY A 40 23.45 12.13 -2.32
N TYR A 41 22.21 12.56 -2.47
CA TYR A 41 21.78 13.68 -3.32
C TYR A 41 20.73 14.51 -2.56
N GLY A 42 20.77 15.84 -2.72
CA GLY A 42 19.85 16.75 -2.04
C GLY A 42 20.11 16.88 -0.53
N GLU A 43 19.12 17.36 0.20
CA GLU A 43 19.30 17.78 1.59
C GLU A 43 18.47 16.92 2.56
N ALA A 44 19.12 16.48 3.64
CA ALA A 44 18.52 15.77 4.77
C ALA A 44 17.70 16.70 5.67
N ASN A 45 18.09 17.97 5.74
CA ASN A 45 17.43 18.98 6.54
C ASN A 45 17.56 20.34 5.83
N LEU A 46 16.42 20.90 5.43
CA LEU A 46 16.35 22.17 4.70
C LEU A 46 16.59 23.38 5.60
N ASP A 47 16.22 23.31 6.89
CA ASP A 47 16.40 24.43 7.83
C ASP A 47 17.88 24.74 8.07
N TYR A 48 18.73 23.71 7.97
CA TYR A 48 20.16 23.80 8.27
C TYR A 48 21.06 23.49 7.07
N ASN A 49 20.51 23.28 5.87
CA ASN A 49 21.22 22.92 4.64
C ASN A 49 22.16 21.70 4.84
N ILE A 50 21.66 20.67 5.54
CA ILE A 50 22.44 19.45 5.79
C ILE A 50 22.25 18.52 4.61
N LEU A 51 23.36 18.19 3.93
CA LEU A 51 23.35 17.27 2.79
C LEU A 51 23.13 15.81 3.23
N ILE A 52 22.52 15.04 2.34
CA ILE A 52 22.38 13.58 2.50
C ILE A 52 23.71 12.90 2.25
N ASP A 53 24.09 11.98 3.14
CA ASP A 53 25.20 11.04 2.98
C ASP A 53 24.78 9.59 3.29
N GLU A 54 25.72 8.63 3.19
CA GLU A 54 25.46 7.20 3.46
C GLU A 54 25.15 6.89 4.94
N ASN A 55 25.44 7.83 5.85
CA ASN A 55 25.18 7.73 7.29
C ASN A 55 23.96 8.54 7.73
N THR A 56 23.28 9.20 6.81
CA THR A 56 22.02 9.88 7.08
C THR A 56 20.97 8.85 7.48
N VAL A 57 20.27 9.08 8.60
CA VAL A 57 19.27 8.15 9.13
C VAL A 57 17.91 8.51 8.59
N PHE A 58 17.28 7.56 7.90
CA PHE A 58 15.95 7.71 7.32
C PHE A 58 14.94 6.77 8.01
N HIS A 59 13.70 7.16 8.00
CA HIS A 59 12.60 6.24 8.23
C HIS A 59 12.39 5.38 6.97
N ALA A 60 12.66 4.07 7.08
CA ALA A 60 12.52 3.15 5.94
C ALA A 60 11.14 2.45 5.90
N CYS A 61 10.20 2.90 6.73
CA CYS A 61 8.78 2.58 6.68
C CYS A 61 8.51 1.06 6.65
N SER A 62 7.73 0.58 5.69
CA SER A 62 7.34 -0.84 5.56
C SER A 62 8.51 -1.80 5.31
N MET A 63 9.72 -1.33 5.05
CA MET A 63 10.90 -2.19 5.08
C MET A 63 11.16 -2.81 6.46
N ALA A 64 10.54 -2.27 7.52
CA ALA A 64 10.52 -2.87 8.86
C ALA A 64 10.02 -4.32 8.85
N LYS A 65 9.12 -4.65 7.94
CA LYS A 65 8.49 -5.97 7.86
C LYS A 65 9.52 -7.10 7.69
N GLN A 66 10.59 -6.86 6.95
CA GLN A 66 11.68 -7.84 6.78
C GLN A 66 12.31 -8.20 8.13
N PHE A 67 12.56 -7.21 8.97
CA PHE A 67 13.21 -7.40 10.28
C PHE A 67 12.26 -8.01 11.30
N THR A 68 11.00 -7.60 11.30
CA THR A 68 9.96 -8.22 12.14
C THR A 68 9.78 -9.69 11.78
N ALA A 69 9.68 -10.01 10.50
CA ALA A 69 9.58 -11.38 10.02
C ALA A 69 10.85 -12.20 10.33
N ALA A 70 12.04 -11.60 10.24
CA ALA A 70 13.29 -12.23 10.64
C ALA A 70 13.31 -12.55 12.15
N CYS A 71 12.79 -11.66 13.02
CA CYS A 71 12.63 -11.94 14.45
C CYS A 71 11.72 -13.17 14.69
N ILE A 72 10.59 -13.24 13.99
CA ILE A 72 9.68 -14.39 14.08
C ILE A 72 10.35 -15.67 13.55
N ALA A 73 11.08 -15.59 12.43
CA ALA A 73 11.82 -16.73 11.89
C ALA A 73 12.87 -17.26 12.88
N LEU A 74 13.58 -16.38 13.57
CA LEU A 74 14.51 -16.74 14.65
C LEU A 74 13.79 -17.47 15.80
N LEU A 75 12.63 -16.99 16.22
CA LEU A 75 11.84 -17.62 17.29
C LEU A 75 11.26 -18.98 16.86
N ILE A 76 10.91 -19.15 15.60
CA ILE A 76 10.47 -20.45 15.04
C ILE A 76 11.64 -21.44 15.05
N GLU A 77 12.82 -21.05 14.60
CA GLU A 77 14.02 -21.90 14.64
C GLU A 77 14.46 -22.23 16.06
N GLU A 78 14.15 -21.39 17.04
CA GLU A 78 14.38 -21.65 18.47
C GLU A 78 13.32 -22.59 19.07
N GLY A 79 12.29 -22.97 18.32
CA GLY A 79 11.17 -23.77 18.81
C GLY A 79 10.24 -23.04 19.79
N LYS A 80 10.34 -21.70 19.86
CA LYS A 80 9.48 -20.86 20.71
C LYS A 80 8.14 -20.52 20.05
N LEU A 81 8.08 -20.62 18.72
CA LEU A 81 6.89 -20.41 17.89
C LEU A 81 6.80 -21.49 16.81
N SER A 82 5.61 -21.71 16.27
CA SER A 82 5.41 -22.50 15.06
C SER A 82 4.53 -21.75 14.06
N LEU A 83 4.68 -22.05 12.76
CA LEU A 83 3.91 -21.39 11.70
C LEU A 83 2.40 -21.62 11.84
N ASP A 84 1.98 -22.77 12.30
CA ASP A 84 0.58 -23.18 12.49
C ASP A 84 0.01 -22.79 13.85
N GLN A 85 0.80 -22.11 14.70
CA GLN A 85 0.35 -21.64 16.01
C GLN A 85 -0.76 -20.61 15.85
N ASP A 86 -1.86 -20.85 16.58
CA ASP A 86 -2.99 -19.92 16.66
C ASP A 86 -2.61 -18.68 17.45
N VAL A 87 -2.76 -17.51 16.83
CA VAL A 87 -2.47 -16.20 17.45
C VAL A 87 -3.36 -15.95 18.67
N SER A 88 -4.58 -16.49 18.69
CA SER A 88 -5.48 -16.38 19.84
C SER A 88 -4.98 -17.12 21.09
N SER A 89 -4.03 -18.05 20.94
CA SER A 89 -3.35 -18.66 22.08
C SER A 89 -2.40 -17.70 22.80
N ILE A 90 -1.95 -16.66 22.10
CA ILE A 90 -1.09 -15.60 22.65
C ILE A 90 -1.94 -14.40 23.08
N PHE A 91 -2.92 -14.01 22.24
CA PHE A 91 -3.79 -12.85 22.44
C PHE A 91 -5.26 -13.28 22.48
N SER A 92 -5.77 -13.57 23.67
CA SER A 92 -7.14 -14.07 23.84
C SER A 92 -8.24 -13.11 23.34
N GLN A 93 -7.96 -11.82 23.24
CA GLN A 93 -8.87 -10.81 22.71
C GLN A 93 -9.12 -10.94 21.19
N LEU A 94 -8.34 -11.74 20.48
CA LEU A 94 -8.51 -12.00 19.05
C LEU A 94 -9.38 -13.23 18.74
N LYS A 95 -10.02 -13.83 19.73
CA LYS A 95 -10.88 -15.04 19.59
C LYS A 95 -12.19 -14.81 18.85
N ASN A 96 -12.58 -13.57 18.60
CA ASN A 96 -13.94 -13.23 18.15
C ASN A 96 -14.19 -13.41 16.65
N SER A 97 -13.14 -13.67 15.83
CA SER A 97 -13.30 -13.81 14.38
C SER A 97 -13.90 -15.15 13.91
N GLY A 98 -14.05 -16.11 14.83
CA GLY A 98 -14.57 -17.45 14.51
C GLY A 98 -13.63 -18.33 13.68
N GLU A 99 -12.55 -17.78 13.14
CA GLU A 99 -11.53 -18.51 12.36
C GLU A 99 -10.18 -18.48 13.07
N LYS A 100 -9.41 -19.57 12.90
CA LYS A 100 -8.05 -19.69 13.44
C LYS A 100 -7.10 -18.84 12.59
N VAL A 101 -6.54 -17.77 13.17
CA VAL A 101 -5.46 -16.98 12.57
C VAL A 101 -4.12 -17.55 13.01
N THR A 102 -3.27 -17.95 12.08
CA THR A 102 -1.96 -18.53 12.39
C THR A 102 -0.82 -17.52 12.18
N ILE A 103 0.34 -17.80 12.76
CA ILE A 103 1.60 -17.06 12.49
C ILE A 103 1.88 -17.06 10.98
N TYR A 104 1.63 -18.17 10.28
CA TYR A 104 1.74 -18.26 8.82
C TYR A 104 0.87 -17.20 8.11
N ASN A 105 -0.41 -17.12 8.48
CA ASN A 105 -1.32 -16.18 7.84
C ASN A 105 -0.89 -14.71 8.03
N LEU A 106 -0.31 -14.37 9.19
CA LEU A 106 0.21 -13.03 9.45
C LEU A 106 1.46 -12.75 8.61
N LEU A 107 2.44 -13.66 8.59
CA LEU A 107 3.70 -13.52 7.86
C LEU A 107 3.48 -13.33 6.36
N TYR A 108 2.61 -14.15 5.78
CA TYR A 108 2.34 -14.16 4.34
C TYR A 108 1.16 -13.29 3.90
N MET A 109 0.61 -12.47 4.80
CA MET A 109 -0.50 -11.54 4.51
C MET A 109 -1.73 -12.22 3.90
N THR A 110 -2.07 -13.42 4.42
CA THR A 110 -3.25 -14.21 4.02
C THR A 110 -4.29 -14.28 5.13
N ASN A 111 -4.24 -13.34 6.08
CA ASN A 111 -5.06 -13.33 7.29
C ASN A 111 -6.43 -12.66 7.13
N GLY A 112 -6.65 -11.82 6.12
CA GLY A 112 -7.91 -11.12 5.89
C GLY A 112 -8.34 -10.14 7.00
N ILE A 113 -7.51 -9.87 8.01
CA ILE A 113 -7.81 -8.91 9.08
C ILE A 113 -7.78 -7.49 8.51
N PRO A 114 -8.74 -6.60 8.86
CA PRO A 114 -8.72 -5.20 8.45
C PRO A 114 -7.45 -4.46 8.80
N ASP A 115 -7.02 -3.54 7.92
CA ASP A 115 -5.80 -2.77 8.18
C ASP A 115 -6.04 -1.72 9.27
N VAL A 116 -5.15 -1.68 10.26
CA VAL A 116 -5.25 -0.76 11.40
C VAL A 116 -5.04 0.70 11.00
N TYR A 117 -4.16 0.95 10.00
CA TYR A 117 -3.95 2.31 9.52
C TYR A 117 -5.16 2.81 8.75
N ASP A 118 -5.77 1.95 7.91
CA ASP A 118 -7.00 2.29 7.20
C ASP A 118 -8.13 2.57 8.19
N THR A 119 -8.24 1.76 9.24
CA THR A 119 -9.22 2.00 10.32
C THR A 119 -8.94 3.32 11.04
N ALA A 120 -7.70 3.61 11.40
CA ALA A 120 -7.32 4.82 12.11
C ALA A 120 -7.54 6.07 11.23
N TYR A 121 -7.01 6.07 10.01
CA TYR A 121 -6.98 7.26 9.16
C TYR A 121 -8.31 7.51 8.47
N PHE A 122 -8.96 6.46 7.93
CA PHE A 122 -10.15 6.63 7.10
C PHE A 122 -11.47 6.45 7.87
N VAL A 123 -11.50 5.60 8.89
CA VAL A 123 -12.73 5.42 9.69
C VAL A 123 -12.71 6.31 10.92
N CYS A 124 -11.60 6.37 11.66
CA CYS A 124 -11.50 7.22 12.84
C CYS A 124 -11.05 8.66 12.50
N GLY A 125 -10.50 8.89 11.28
CA GLY A 125 -10.08 10.20 10.78
C GLY A 125 -8.88 10.78 11.52
N ILE A 126 -8.04 9.94 12.13
CA ILE A 126 -6.79 10.34 12.76
C ILE A 126 -5.82 10.77 11.67
N ARG A 127 -5.04 11.79 11.92
CA ARG A 127 -3.98 12.26 11.01
C ARG A 127 -2.69 11.48 11.23
N GLU A 128 -1.91 11.30 10.17
CA GLU A 128 -0.59 10.66 10.27
C GLU A 128 0.35 11.38 11.25
N ASP A 129 0.24 12.72 11.37
CA ASP A 129 1.06 13.54 12.23
C ASP A 129 0.54 13.67 13.70
N GLU A 130 -0.70 13.23 13.99
CA GLU A 130 -1.25 13.28 15.35
C GLU A 130 -0.67 12.21 16.28
N GLY A 131 -0.14 11.14 15.70
CA GLY A 131 0.39 10.00 16.43
C GLY A 131 -0.69 9.01 16.84
N ILE A 132 -0.39 7.74 16.66
CA ILE A 132 -1.23 6.62 17.07
C ILE A 132 -0.52 5.85 18.16
N THR A 133 -1.15 5.75 19.32
CA THR A 133 -0.64 5.01 20.47
C THR A 133 -0.83 3.50 20.31
N ARG A 134 -0.09 2.72 21.09
CA ARG A 134 -0.24 1.25 21.12
C ARG A 134 -1.67 0.82 21.52
N ASP A 135 -2.28 1.51 22.49
CA ASP A 135 -3.63 1.20 22.95
C ASP A 135 -4.68 1.47 21.88
N GLU A 136 -4.50 2.53 21.10
CA GLU A 136 -5.37 2.82 19.94
C GLU A 136 -5.24 1.75 18.87
N PHE A 137 -4.04 1.30 18.54
CA PHE A 137 -3.85 0.17 17.62
C PHE A 137 -4.59 -1.08 18.09
N TRP A 138 -4.46 -1.44 19.37
CA TRP A 138 -5.17 -2.58 19.92
C TRP A 138 -6.69 -2.40 19.86
N ARG A 139 -7.19 -1.19 20.15
CA ARG A 139 -8.59 -0.86 20.02
C ARG A 139 -9.09 -1.08 18.58
N TYR A 140 -8.34 -0.62 17.57
CA TYR A 140 -8.72 -0.79 16.17
C TYR A 140 -8.70 -2.25 15.73
N VAL A 141 -7.69 -3.00 16.10
CA VAL A 141 -7.59 -4.43 15.80
C VAL A 141 -8.73 -5.22 16.41
N THR A 142 -9.07 -4.96 17.67
CA THR A 142 -10.11 -5.69 18.40
C THR A 142 -11.54 -5.19 18.12
N ALA A 143 -11.70 -4.00 17.53
CA ALA A 143 -12.99 -3.51 17.08
C ALA A 143 -13.56 -4.32 15.93
N CYS A 144 -12.69 -4.99 15.16
CA CYS A 144 -13.07 -5.82 14.03
C CYS A 144 -13.26 -7.27 14.50
N ASP A 145 -14.50 -7.78 14.43
CA ASP A 145 -14.85 -9.17 14.75
C ASP A 145 -15.09 -10.03 13.48
N TRP A 146 -14.52 -9.62 12.37
CA TRP A 146 -14.72 -10.19 11.04
C TRP A 146 -13.43 -10.06 10.21
N ASN A 147 -13.37 -10.85 9.13
CA ASN A 147 -12.28 -10.85 8.18
C ASN A 147 -12.80 -10.54 6.77
N PHE A 148 -11.99 -9.90 5.94
CA PHE A 148 -12.35 -9.59 4.55
C PHE A 148 -12.55 -10.82 3.69
N PHE A 149 -11.82 -11.91 4.00
CA PHE A 149 -11.88 -13.19 3.32
C PHE A 149 -11.46 -14.29 4.30
N LYS A 150 -11.76 -15.53 3.95
CA LYS A 150 -11.36 -16.68 4.76
C LYS A 150 -9.84 -16.82 4.80
N MET A 151 -9.32 -17.24 5.95
CA MET A 151 -7.90 -17.44 6.15
C MET A 151 -7.27 -18.27 5.04
N GLY A 152 -6.21 -17.75 4.43
CA GLY A 152 -5.48 -18.41 3.34
C GLY A 152 -6.18 -18.41 1.98
N GLU A 153 -7.38 -17.86 1.85
CA GLU A 153 -8.13 -17.82 0.58
C GLU A 153 -7.49 -16.86 -0.42
N LYS A 154 -7.08 -15.68 0.07
CA LYS A 154 -6.53 -14.60 -0.75
C LYS A 154 -5.30 -14.01 -0.07
N TRP A 155 -4.49 -13.35 -0.88
CA TRP A 155 -3.44 -12.46 -0.41
C TRP A 155 -3.94 -11.01 -0.45
N SER A 156 -3.66 -10.26 0.62
CA SER A 156 -3.91 -8.82 0.67
C SER A 156 -2.86 -8.16 1.53
N TYR A 157 -2.16 -7.16 0.97
CA TYR A 157 -1.22 -6.38 1.77
C TYR A 157 -1.94 -5.73 2.94
N GLY A 158 -1.32 -5.81 4.14
CA GLY A 158 -1.86 -5.19 5.34
C GLY A 158 -0.82 -5.03 6.44
N ASN A 159 -0.99 -4.00 7.26
CA ASN A 159 -0.09 -3.67 8.35
C ASN A 159 -0.45 -4.40 9.64
N THR A 160 -1.73 -4.71 9.85
CA THR A 160 -2.24 -5.36 11.07
C THR A 160 -1.52 -6.66 11.39
N GLY A 161 -1.29 -7.51 10.38
CA GLY A 161 -0.56 -8.76 10.57
C GLY A 161 0.85 -8.55 11.13
N TYR A 162 1.58 -7.58 10.59
CA TYR A 162 2.94 -7.27 11.03
C TYR A 162 3.00 -6.50 12.35
N PHE A 163 1.99 -5.70 12.66
CA PHE A 163 1.81 -5.16 14.00
C PHE A 163 1.68 -6.31 15.03
N LEU A 164 0.77 -7.26 14.77
CA LEU A 164 0.57 -8.42 15.63
C LEU A 164 1.85 -9.26 15.77
N LEU A 165 2.61 -9.48 14.68
CA LEU A 165 3.90 -10.18 14.73
C LEU A 165 4.90 -9.45 15.65
N GLY A 166 4.96 -8.13 15.60
CA GLY A 166 5.77 -7.35 16.55
C GLY A 166 5.35 -7.57 18.00
N GLN A 167 4.04 -7.54 18.27
CA GLN A 167 3.50 -7.82 19.60
C GLN A 167 3.73 -9.27 20.05
N ILE A 168 3.73 -10.24 19.11
CA ILE A 168 4.06 -11.65 19.39
C ILE A 168 5.52 -11.79 19.83
N VAL A 169 6.46 -11.10 19.17
CA VAL A 169 7.85 -11.08 19.63
C VAL A 169 7.93 -10.61 21.09
N GLU A 170 7.27 -9.50 21.43
CA GLU A 170 7.27 -8.97 22.80
C GLU A 170 6.60 -9.93 23.80
N ALA A 171 5.47 -10.53 23.42
CA ALA A 171 4.77 -11.47 24.29
C ALA A 171 5.57 -12.75 24.60
N VAL A 172 6.32 -13.26 23.62
CA VAL A 172 7.09 -14.51 23.74
C VAL A 172 8.44 -14.27 24.41
N THR A 173 9.13 -13.18 24.08
CA THR A 173 10.49 -12.90 24.59
C THR A 173 10.51 -12.11 25.89
N LYS A 174 9.42 -11.43 26.22
CA LYS A 174 9.33 -10.47 27.34
C LYS A 174 10.28 -9.27 27.22
N THR A 175 10.75 -9.00 26.01
CA THR A 175 11.54 -7.82 25.65
C THR A 175 10.85 -7.06 24.53
N SER A 176 11.15 -5.76 24.32
CA SER A 176 10.55 -5.03 23.22
C SER A 176 11.03 -5.60 21.86
N LEU A 177 10.23 -5.44 20.81
CA LEU A 177 10.63 -5.80 19.44
C LEU A 177 11.94 -5.08 19.06
N SER A 178 12.09 -3.81 19.46
CA SER A 178 13.30 -3.01 19.24
C SER A 178 14.53 -3.67 19.87
N GLN A 179 14.43 -4.07 21.14
CA GLN A 179 15.54 -4.71 21.87
C GLN A 179 15.87 -6.08 21.25
N TYR A 180 14.85 -6.90 20.96
CA TYR A 180 15.08 -8.23 20.38
C TYR A 180 15.75 -8.14 19.00
N ALA A 181 15.29 -7.23 18.13
CA ALA A 181 15.90 -7.01 16.83
C ALA A 181 17.35 -6.47 16.93
N ASP A 182 17.61 -5.56 17.87
CA ASP A 182 18.96 -5.04 18.12
C ASP A 182 19.93 -6.16 18.54
N GLU A 183 19.54 -7.01 19.48
CA GLU A 183 20.39 -8.07 20.01
C GLU A 183 20.61 -9.22 19.02
N HIS A 184 19.60 -9.57 18.24
CA HIS A 184 19.62 -10.79 17.41
C HIS A 184 19.86 -10.52 15.92
N ILE A 185 19.69 -9.27 15.44
CA ILE A 185 19.87 -8.92 14.03
C ILE A 185 20.87 -7.76 13.87
N PHE A 186 20.59 -6.59 14.45
CA PHE A 186 21.34 -5.39 14.10
C PHE A 186 22.78 -5.44 14.62
N LYS A 187 22.99 -5.71 15.88
CA LYS A 187 24.34 -5.87 16.47
C LYS A 187 25.15 -6.99 15.81
N PRO A 188 24.62 -8.21 15.63
CA PRO A 188 25.35 -9.29 14.95
C PRO A 188 25.78 -8.94 13.52
N LEU A 189 24.99 -8.12 12.81
CA LEU A 189 25.32 -7.66 11.47
C LEU A 189 26.20 -6.41 11.44
N GLY A 190 26.36 -5.71 12.55
CA GLY A 190 27.07 -4.44 12.66
C GLY A 190 26.26 -3.23 12.18
N MET A 191 24.93 -3.33 12.16
CA MET A 191 23.98 -2.28 11.77
C MET A 191 23.75 -1.30 12.92
N ASN A 192 24.80 -0.57 13.28
CA ASN A 192 24.84 0.22 14.54
C ASN A 192 24.00 1.51 14.51
N SER A 193 23.49 1.90 13.37
CA SER A 193 22.61 3.08 13.19
C SER A 193 21.17 2.68 12.87
N THR A 194 20.86 1.38 12.95
CA THR A 194 19.52 0.83 12.67
C THR A 194 18.81 0.47 13.98
N PHE A 195 17.54 0.84 14.07
CA PHE A 195 16.69 0.49 15.23
C PHE A 195 15.21 0.56 14.85
N ILE A 196 14.38 -0.16 15.59
CA ILE A 196 12.93 0.01 15.56
C ILE A 196 12.57 1.05 16.61
N ARG A 197 11.90 2.12 16.22
CA ARG A 197 11.53 3.21 17.14
C ARG A 197 10.27 2.82 17.89
N ASP A 198 10.40 2.58 19.18
CA ASP A 198 9.34 2.27 20.15
C ASP A 198 9.08 3.42 21.12
N ASP A 199 9.86 4.50 21.02
CA ASP A 199 9.74 5.74 21.75
C ASP A 199 9.86 6.93 20.79
N ARG A 200 8.75 7.62 20.53
CA ARG A 200 8.69 8.78 19.63
C ARG A 200 9.45 10.01 20.15
N THR A 201 9.80 10.04 21.43
CA THR A 201 10.56 11.14 22.04
C THR A 201 12.07 10.99 21.86
N LYS A 202 12.53 9.81 21.40
CA LYS A 202 13.94 9.50 21.20
C LYS A 202 14.58 10.42 20.17
N ILE A 203 15.67 11.07 20.56
CA ILE A 203 16.47 11.88 19.66
C ILE A 203 17.24 10.98 18.69
N ILE A 204 17.03 11.19 17.40
CA ILE A 204 17.71 10.47 16.32
C ILE A 204 18.79 11.39 15.74
N LYS A 205 20.05 11.05 16.02
CA LYS A 205 21.19 11.80 15.46
C LYS A 205 21.27 11.57 13.95
N LYS A 206 21.65 12.60 13.17
CA LYS A 206 21.75 12.58 11.70
C LYS A 206 20.44 12.21 11.00
N ARG A 207 19.30 12.45 11.63
CA ARG A 207 18.00 12.17 11.05
C ARG A 207 17.73 13.08 9.85
N ALA A 208 17.34 12.50 8.75
CA ALA A 208 16.66 13.24 7.69
C ALA A 208 15.29 13.70 8.20
N VAL A 209 14.90 14.92 7.89
CA VAL A 209 13.54 15.43 8.11
C VAL A 209 12.69 15.00 6.91
N GLY A 210 11.48 14.48 7.17
CA GLY A 210 10.54 14.08 6.15
C GLY A 210 9.78 15.29 5.59
N TYR A 211 9.60 15.35 4.27
CA TYR A 211 8.93 16.46 3.59
C TYR A 211 7.84 15.97 2.65
N SER A 212 6.83 16.80 2.45
CA SER A 212 5.77 16.59 1.46
C SER A 212 5.36 17.90 0.82
N ASN A 213 4.77 17.80 -0.38
CA ASN A 213 4.11 18.93 -1.04
C ASN A 213 2.62 19.01 -0.69
N TYR A 214 2.16 18.24 0.29
CA TYR A 214 0.78 18.26 0.73
C TYR A 214 0.59 19.29 1.84
N ASP A 215 -0.43 20.11 1.71
CA ASP A 215 -0.79 21.07 2.72
C ASP A 215 -1.58 20.38 3.83
N HIS A 216 -0.90 20.01 4.91
CA HIS A 216 -1.54 19.42 6.09
C HIS A 216 -2.20 20.46 7.02
N VAL A 217 -2.05 21.73 6.73
CA VAL A 217 -2.34 22.82 7.69
C VAL A 217 -3.68 23.48 7.46
N HIS A 218 -4.27 23.44 6.27
CA HIS A 218 -5.51 24.17 5.97
C HIS A 218 -6.76 23.30 6.06
N TYR A 219 -7.26 23.16 7.29
CA TYR A 219 -8.41 22.33 7.68
C TYR A 219 -9.78 22.96 7.46
N ASN A 220 -9.87 24.18 6.98
CA ASN A 220 -11.17 24.84 6.73
C ASN A 220 -11.83 24.38 5.44
N ASP A 221 -11.09 23.70 4.57
CA ASP A 221 -11.59 23.11 3.33
C ASP A 221 -11.23 21.61 3.31
N SER A 222 -12.10 20.79 3.87
CA SER A 222 -11.98 19.33 4.01
C SER A 222 -11.67 18.56 2.71
N TYR A 223 -11.82 19.22 1.59
CA TYR A 223 -11.57 18.66 0.25
C TYR A 223 -10.12 18.74 -0.23
N LYS A 224 -9.29 19.57 0.40
CA LYS A 224 -7.96 19.88 -0.16
C LYS A 224 -6.83 19.01 0.40
N ARG A 225 -7.10 18.17 1.38
CA ARG A 225 -6.05 17.41 2.06
C ARG A 225 -5.22 16.51 1.13
N TYR A 226 -5.82 16.01 0.06
CA TYR A 226 -5.14 15.10 -0.87
C TYR A 226 -5.10 15.63 -2.31
N THR A 227 -5.71 16.76 -2.62
CA THR A 227 -5.85 17.25 -4.00
C THR A 227 -5.06 18.50 -4.33
N SER A 228 -4.66 19.30 -3.36
CA SER A 228 -3.81 20.44 -3.62
C SER A 228 -2.34 20.09 -3.39
N ARG A 229 -1.64 19.65 -4.43
CA ARG A 229 -0.20 19.83 -4.46
C ARG A 229 0.06 21.31 -4.25
N ASN A 230 0.65 21.64 -3.11
CA ASN A 230 1.18 22.97 -2.90
C ASN A 230 2.60 22.98 -3.50
N ASP A 231 3.00 24.03 -4.17
CA ASP A 231 4.40 24.22 -4.61
C ASP A 231 5.35 24.42 -3.41
N LYS A 232 4.80 24.50 -2.19
CA LYS A 232 5.57 24.65 -0.95
C LYS A 232 5.77 23.31 -0.27
N LEU A 233 7.02 23.04 0.12
CA LEU A 233 7.36 21.93 0.97
C LEU A 233 6.89 22.17 2.41
N SER A 234 6.35 21.14 3.05
CA SER A 234 6.04 21.12 4.47
C SER A 234 6.72 19.93 5.14
N ILE A 235 7.04 20.07 6.43
CA ILE A 235 7.54 18.95 7.26
C ILE A 235 6.39 17.96 7.44
N ASN A 236 6.68 16.70 7.23
CA ASN A 236 5.73 15.60 7.39
C ASN A 236 6.41 14.41 8.09
N ASP A 237 6.40 14.45 9.42
CA ASP A 237 6.93 13.36 10.25
C ASP A 237 5.79 12.45 10.71
N GLU A 238 5.93 11.15 10.54
CA GLU A 238 5.02 10.16 11.10
C GLU A 238 5.27 9.96 12.59
N ASN A 239 4.22 10.00 13.41
CA ASN A 239 4.27 9.89 14.86
C ASN A 239 3.55 8.63 15.42
N VAL A 240 3.81 7.47 14.84
CA VAL A 240 3.22 6.20 15.28
C VAL A 240 4.14 5.51 16.30
N GLU A 241 3.57 5.03 17.43
CA GLU A 241 4.34 4.36 18.49
C GLU A 241 4.53 2.86 18.30
N VAL A 242 3.95 2.27 17.25
CA VAL A 242 3.90 0.83 17.12
C VAL A 242 4.89 0.33 16.09
N GLY A 243 5.84 -0.47 16.55
CA GLY A 243 6.76 -1.19 15.68
C GLY A 243 6.15 -2.46 15.08
N GLY A 244 6.83 -3.03 14.08
CA GLY A 244 6.45 -4.28 13.44
C GLY A 244 6.08 -4.11 11.98
N ALA A 245 5.09 -3.32 11.66
CA ALA A 245 4.70 -3.01 10.28
C ALA A 245 5.52 -1.86 9.67
N GLY A 246 5.99 -0.94 10.53
CA GLY A 246 6.77 0.26 10.21
C GLY A 246 7.78 0.59 11.32
N GLN A 247 8.17 1.87 11.40
CA GLN A 247 9.02 2.42 12.47
C GLN A 247 10.48 1.92 12.47
N ILE A 248 10.99 1.40 11.35
CA ILE A 248 12.42 1.15 11.18
C ILE A 248 13.15 2.43 10.77
N TRP A 249 14.18 2.78 11.53
CA TRP A 249 15.09 3.88 11.23
C TRP A 249 16.45 3.29 10.93
N THR A 250 17.05 3.69 9.80
CA THR A 250 18.26 3.06 9.31
C THR A 250 19.05 4.00 8.40
N THR A 251 20.25 3.58 8.03
CA THR A 251 21.12 4.26 7.04
C THR A 251 21.33 3.40 5.82
N LEU A 252 21.72 4.02 4.72
CA LEU A 252 22.14 3.28 3.53
C LEU A 252 23.25 2.28 3.86
N LYS A 253 24.24 2.73 4.66
CA LYS A 253 25.36 1.89 5.08
C LYS A 253 24.93 0.63 5.82
N ASP A 254 23.96 0.73 6.72
CA ASP A 254 23.47 -0.42 7.49
C ASP A 254 22.63 -1.36 6.62
N LEU A 255 21.81 -0.83 5.70
CA LEU A 255 21.05 -1.66 4.77
C LEU A 255 21.93 -2.45 3.80
N LEU A 256 23.10 -1.94 3.44
CA LEU A 256 24.09 -2.70 2.67
C LEU A 256 24.63 -3.90 3.45
N LEU A 257 24.70 -3.82 4.79
CA LEU A 257 25.04 -4.98 5.63
C LEU A 257 23.91 -6.00 5.67
N TRP A 258 22.65 -5.55 5.72
CA TRP A 258 21.47 -6.41 5.61
C TRP A 258 21.42 -7.11 4.23
N ASP A 259 21.62 -6.36 3.15
CA ASP A 259 21.71 -6.91 1.79
C ASP A 259 22.77 -8.01 1.69
N LYS A 260 23.97 -7.74 2.20
CA LYS A 260 25.07 -8.71 2.19
C LYS A 260 24.71 -9.99 2.94
N ASN A 261 23.85 -9.92 3.96
CA ASN A 261 23.43 -11.08 4.74
C ASN A 261 22.63 -12.11 3.92
N PHE A 262 21.99 -11.71 2.81
CA PHE A 262 21.24 -12.66 1.97
C PHE A 262 22.13 -13.65 1.20
N TYR A 263 23.38 -13.32 0.95
CA TYR A 263 24.34 -14.19 0.27
C TYR A 263 25.60 -14.50 1.09
N ASN A 264 25.74 -13.89 2.25
CA ASN A 264 26.79 -14.17 3.24
C ASN A 264 26.19 -14.08 4.65
N ASN A 265 25.24 -14.99 4.92
CA ASN A 265 24.46 -14.97 6.15
C ASN A 265 25.37 -15.10 7.39
N LYS A 266 25.24 -14.14 8.30
CA LYS A 266 25.92 -14.15 9.60
C LYS A 266 24.99 -14.53 10.75
N LEU A 267 23.69 -14.50 10.53
CA LEU A 267 22.69 -14.91 11.50
C LEU A 267 22.62 -16.43 11.54
N ARG A 268 22.21 -16.99 12.69
CA ARG A 268 22.03 -18.45 12.85
C ARG A 268 23.21 -19.27 12.34
N ARG A 269 24.44 -18.85 12.69
CA ARG A 269 25.70 -19.51 12.29
C ARG A 269 25.87 -19.66 10.77
N GLY A 270 25.26 -18.79 9.99
CA GLY A 270 25.39 -18.79 8.54
C GLY A 270 24.46 -19.75 7.79
N SER A 271 23.36 -20.21 8.41
CA SER A 271 22.42 -21.15 7.78
C SER A 271 21.82 -20.55 6.49
N SER A 272 21.95 -21.26 5.38
CA SER A 272 21.28 -20.91 4.11
C SER A 272 19.77 -21.11 4.17
N GLU A 273 19.30 -22.03 5.02
CA GLU A 273 17.88 -22.30 5.21
C GLU A 273 17.14 -21.08 5.80
N PHE A 274 17.83 -20.30 6.65
CA PHE A 274 17.25 -19.06 7.16
C PHE A 274 16.94 -18.07 6.04
N ILE A 275 17.86 -17.83 5.12
CA ILE A 275 17.65 -16.93 3.97
C ILE A 275 16.60 -17.48 3.02
N LYS A 276 16.63 -18.80 2.75
CA LYS A 276 15.61 -19.47 1.95
C LYS A 276 14.22 -19.30 2.57
N PHE A 277 14.10 -19.43 3.88
CA PHE A 277 12.83 -19.21 4.58
C PHE A 277 12.32 -17.78 4.40
N LEU A 278 13.18 -16.76 4.53
CA LEU A 278 12.80 -15.37 4.30
C LEU A 278 12.30 -15.11 2.86
N THR A 279 12.87 -15.79 1.87
CA THR A 279 12.64 -15.53 0.43
C THR A 279 11.78 -16.58 -0.27
N THR A 280 11.13 -17.46 0.47
CA THR A 280 10.16 -18.43 -0.08
C THR A 280 8.76 -17.85 0.01
N PRO A 281 8.01 -17.73 -1.12
CA PRO A 281 6.65 -17.22 -1.07
C PRO A 281 5.72 -18.18 -0.35
N GLY A 282 4.71 -17.62 0.32
CA GLY A 282 3.64 -18.41 0.95
C GLY A 282 2.69 -19.00 -0.09
N LEU A 283 1.93 -19.99 0.35
CA LEU A 283 0.91 -20.65 -0.45
C LEU A 283 -0.49 -20.26 0.05
N LEU A 284 -1.39 -20.05 -0.89
CA LEU A 284 -2.82 -19.95 -0.63
C LEU A 284 -3.43 -21.34 -0.45
N ASN A 285 -4.66 -21.41 0.08
CA ASN A 285 -5.39 -22.68 0.27
C ASN A 285 -5.58 -23.50 -1.03
N ASN A 286 -5.53 -22.85 -2.19
CA ASN A 286 -5.62 -23.50 -3.50
C ASN A 286 -4.26 -23.99 -4.03
N GLY A 287 -3.18 -23.87 -3.24
CA GLY A 287 -1.82 -24.29 -3.59
C GLY A 287 -1.04 -23.30 -4.45
N LYS A 288 -1.62 -22.15 -4.82
CA LYS A 288 -0.90 -21.12 -5.59
C LYS A 288 -0.01 -20.29 -4.67
N GLU A 289 1.15 -19.89 -5.17
CA GLU A 289 2.02 -18.94 -4.48
C GLU A 289 1.35 -17.56 -4.39
N CYS A 290 1.50 -16.90 -3.24
CA CYS A 290 0.96 -15.57 -3.04
C CYS A 290 1.90 -14.44 -3.48
N GLY A 291 3.12 -14.76 -3.94
CA GLY A 291 4.12 -13.77 -4.37
C GLY A 291 4.75 -12.96 -3.23
N TYR A 292 4.54 -13.36 -1.98
CA TYR A 292 5.06 -12.68 -0.80
C TYR A 292 5.73 -13.68 0.14
N GLY A 293 6.97 -13.40 0.51
CA GLY A 293 7.75 -14.13 1.52
C GLY A 293 7.64 -13.48 2.90
N LEU A 294 8.68 -13.58 3.68
CA LEU A 294 8.74 -13.01 5.02
C LEU A 294 9.17 -11.53 4.96
N GLY A 295 8.20 -10.64 4.77
CA GLY A 295 8.44 -9.20 4.66
C GLY A 295 9.03 -8.75 3.32
N LEU A 296 8.93 -9.57 2.29
CA LEU A 296 9.49 -9.34 0.95
C LEU A 296 8.52 -9.81 -0.13
N PHE A 297 8.31 -9.00 -1.14
CA PHE A 297 7.75 -9.48 -2.40
C PHE A 297 8.75 -10.40 -3.09
N VAL A 298 8.26 -11.47 -3.68
CA VAL A 298 9.05 -12.47 -4.40
C VAL A 298 8.45 -12.65 -5.77
N GLY A 299 9.26 -12.49 -6.80
CA GLY A 299 8.80 -12.56 -8.18
C GLY A 299 9.93 -12.78 -9.17
N GLU A 300 9.69 -12.39 -10.41
CA GLU A 300 10.64 -12.46 -11.51
C GLU A 300 10.84 -11.10 -12.15
N PHE A 301 12.08 -10.79 -12.52
CA PHE A 301 12.48 -9.58 -13.22
C PHE A 301 13.36 -9.96 -14.42
N TYR A 302 12.80 -9.91 -15.62
CA TYR A 302 13.49 -10.28 -16.87
C TYR A 302 14.24 -11.64 -16.76
N GLY A 303 13.52 -12.68 -16.34
CA GLY A 303 14.04 -14.05 -16.20
C GLY A 303 14.94 -14.27 -14.98
N ASN A 304 15.06 -13.30 -14.06
CA ASN A 304 15.85 -13.44 -12.84
C ASN A 304 14.91 -13.38 -11.62
N LYS A 305 15.11 -14.28 -10.66
CA LYS A 305 14.41 -14.17 -9.37
C LYS A 305 14.72 -12.81 -8.75
N ILE A 306 13.68 -12.16 -8.24
CA ILE A 306 13.78 -10.89 -7.52
C ILE A 306 13.10 -10.99 -6.17
N VAL A 307 13.70 -10.36 -5.16
CA VAL A 307 13.08 -10.06 -3.88
C VAL A 307 13.14 -8.56 -3.65
N HIS A 308 12.03 -7.97 -3.21
CA HIS A 308 11.99 -6.51 -3.04
C HIS A 308 10.95 -6.09 -2.01
N HIS A 309 11.08 -4.90 -1.49
CA HIS A 309 10.03 -4.24 -0.73
C HIS A 309 10.19 -2.72 -0.80
N GLY A 310 9.08 -2.02 -0.94
CA GLY A 310 9.03 -0.57 -0.81
C GLY A 310 8.67 -0.15 0.62
N GLY A 311 8.86 1.11 0.93
CA GLY A 311 8.43 1.75 2.17
C GLY A 311 7.92 3.16 1.89
N TRP A 312 6.81 3.52 2.50
CA TRP A 312 6.24 4.84 2.43
C TRP A 312 5.48 5.16 3.72
N ALA A 313 5.77 6.29 4.31
CA ALA A 313 5.03 6.85 5.45
C ALA A 313 5.45 8.30 5.69
N GLY A 314 4.49 9.17 5.95
CA GLY A 314 4.77 10.58 6.14
C GLY A 314 5.60 11.16 4.98
N GLY A 315 6.65 11.87 5.31
CA GLY A 315 7.59 12.48 4.35
C GLY A 315 8.72 11.56 3.90
N TYR A 316 8.59 10.23 3.99
CA TYR A 316 9.68 9.31 3.67
C TYR A 316 9.27 8.28 2.64
N SER A 317 10.23 7.91 1.81
CA SER A 317 10.12 6.84 0.80
C SER A 317 11.37 5.98 0.84
N ALA A 318 11.21 4.68 0.71
CA ALA A 318 12.32 3.74 0.65
C ALA A 318 12.05 2.64 -0.35
N TYR A 319 13.09 2.08 -0.94
CA TYR A 319 12.98 0.91 -1.79
C TYR A 319 14.22 0.03 -1.70
N TYR A 320 13.99 -1.27 -1.62
CA TYR A 320 15.00 -2.30 -1.67
C TYR A 320 14.62 -3.32 -2.72
N ALA A 321 15.54 -3.67 -3.60
CA ALA A 321 15.37 -4.75 -4.56
C ALA A 321 16.68 -5.49 -4.75
N GLN A 322 16.63 -6.82 -4.77
CA GLN A 322 17.77 -7.70 -4.94
C GLN A 322 17.48 -8.79 -5.96
N LEU A 323 18.46 -9.08 -6.81
CA LEU A 323 18.55 -10.24 -7.67
C LEU A 323 19.50 -11.26 -6.99
N PRO A 324 18.97 -12.22 -6.19
CA PRO A 324 19.80 -13.04 -5.31
C PRO A 324 20.85 -13.87 -6.05
N GLU A 325 20.48 -14.43 -7.21
CA GLU A 325 21.37 -15.28 -8.02
C GLU A 325 22.52 -14.49 -8.64
N LYS A 326 22.29 -13.18 -8.90
CA LYS A 326 23.32 -12.26 -9.41
C LYS A 326 24.07 -11.53 -8.29
N LYS A 327 23.66 -11.71 -7.03
CA LYS A 327 24.16 -10.94 -5.89
C LYS A 327 24.21 -9.44 -6.20
N SER A 328 23.17 -8.94 -6.83
CA SER A 328 23.06 -7.55 -7.27
C SER A 328 21.82 -6.92 -6.66
N SER A 329 21.94 -5.69 -6.18
CA SER A 329 20.85 -5.02 -5.48
C SER A 329 20.86 -3.51 -5.65
N VAL A 330 19.71 -2.93 -5.42
CA VAL A 330 19.47 -1.47 -5.37
C VAL A 330 18.80 -1.14 -4.05
N ILE A 331 19.36 -0.17 -3.33
CA ILE A 331 18.82 0.36 -2.09
C ILE A 331 18.65 1.85 -2.26
N ILE A 332 17.45 2.37 -1.99
CA ILE A 332 17.14 3.79 -2.10
C ILE A 332 16.39 4.21 -0.83
N LEU A 333 16.87 5.28 -0.21
CA LEU A 333 16.22 5.94 0.92
C LEU A 333 16.00 7.40 0.55
N GLY A 334 14.82 7.94 0.82
CA GLY A 334 14.46 9.31 0.48
C GLY A 334 13.64 9.98 1.58
N ASN A 335 13.72 11.30 1.66
CA ASN A 335 12.99 12.12 2.62
C ASN A 335 11.92 13.00 1.98
N HIS A 336 11.24 12.47 0.96
CA HIS A 336 10.08 13.08 0.34
C HIS A 336 9.01 12.06 -0.01
N THR A 337 7.76 12.37 0.29
CA THR A 337 6.58 11.52 0.07
C THR A 337 6.46 11.01 -1.38
N ASP A 338 6.62 11.90 -2.36
CA ASP A 338 6.39 11.59 -3.78
C ASP A 338 7.45 10.70 -4.41
N PHE A 339 8.62 10.53 -3.78
CA PHE A 339 9.67 9.68 -4.32
C PHE A 339 9.27 8.21 -4.41
N MET A 340 8.25 7.77 -3.66
CA MET A 340 7.72 6.42 -3.77
C MET A 340 7.25 6.06 -5.19
N TYR A 341 6.69 7.03 -5.92
CA TYR A 341 6.21 6.83 -7.29
C TYR A 341 7.36 6.66 -8.29
N ASP A 342 8.53 7.20 -7.95
CA ASP A 342 9.73 7.14 -8.77
C ASP A 342 10.62 5.92 -8.47
N PHE A 343 10.51 5.30 -7.28
CA PHE A 343 11.48 4.31 -6.83
C PHE A 343 11.21 2.89 -7.36
N GLY A 344 9.96 2.52 -7.59
CA GLY A 344 9.56 1.15 -7.91
C GLY A 344 9.83 0.71 -9.34
N PHE A 345 9.00 -0.24 -9.80
CA PHE A 345 9.07 -0.81 -11.15
C PHE A 345 8.05 -0.21 -12.13
N LYS A 346 7.10 0.57 -11.64
CA LYS A 346 6.06 1.16 -12.49
C LYS A 346 6.62 2.33 -13.30
N ASN A 347 6.26 2.38 -14.57
CA ASN A 347 6.55 3.51 -15.47
C ASN A 347 8.04 3.84 -15.63
N GLY A 348 8.93 2.85 -15.60
CA GLY A 348 10.37 3.09 -15.73
C GLY A 348 10.98 3.70 -14.47
N GLY A 349 10.54 3.29 -13.29
CA GLY A 349 11.06 3.79 -12.01
C GLY A 349 12.57 3.62 -11.84
N LEU A 350 13.13 4.35 -10.89
CA LEU A 350 14.59 4.40 -10.68
C LEU A 350 15.19 3.01 -10.43
N THR A 351 14.56 2.19 -9.61
CA THR A 351 15.03 0.81 -9.33
C THR A 351 15.00 -0.05 -10.60
N GLU A 352 13.92 0.02 -11.39
CA GLU A 352 13.82 -0.71 -12.65
C GLU A 352 14.94 -0.32 -13.60
N GLY A 353 15.16 0.99 -13.81
CA GLY A 353 16.21 1.49 -14.68
C GLY A 353 17.60 1.02 -14.25
N ILE A 354 17.90 1.06 -12.95
CA ILE A 354 19.19 0.61 -12.42
C ILE A 354 19.36 -0.91 -12.57
N LEU A 355 18.33 -1.70 -12.24
CA LEU A 355 18.39 -3.16 -12.39
C LEU A 355 18.56 -3.59 -13.85
N LYS A 356 17.92 -2.91 -14.80
CA LYS A 356 18.12 -3.14 -16.24
C LYS A 356 19.58 -2.93 -16.64
N LEU A 357 20.23 -1.86 -16.13
CA LEU A 357 21.65 -1.62 -16.35
C LEU A 357 22.51 -2.77 -15.77
N LEU A 358 22.19 -3.23 -14.55
CA LEU A 358 22.95 -4.30 -13.88
C LEU A 358 22.86 -5.66 -14.59
N ILE A 359 21.73 -5.97 -15.22
CA ILE A 359 21.57 -7.23 -15.97
C ILE A 359 22.02 -7.13 -17.43
N GLY A 360 22.55 -5.96 -17.85
CA GLY A 360 22.98 -5.72 -19.24
C GLY A 360 21.81 -5.71 -20.22
N TYR A 361 20.60 -5.33 -19.75
CA TYR A 361 19.44 -5.20 -20.61
C TYR A 361 19.61 -3.96 -21.48
N GLU A 362 20.12 -4.15 -22.69
CA GLU A 362 20.10 -3.12 -23.71
C GLU A 362 18.72 -3.13 -24.36
N ASN A 363 18.04 -2.00 -24.32
CA ASN A 363 16.81 -1.80 -25.07
C ASN A 363 17.11 -1.87 -26.58
N GLU A 364 17.22 -3.06 -27.13
CA GLU A 364 17.13 -3.21 -28.60
C GLU A 364 15.75 -2.79 -29.15
N ARG A 365 14.79 -2.49 -28.25
CA ARG A 365 13.40 -2.20 -28.62
C ARG A 365 13.04 -0.72 -28.69
N ASP A 366 13.81 0.21 -28.16
CA ASP A 366 13.50 1.64 -28.31
C ASP A 366 13.64 2.18 -29.75
N ASN A 367 14.26 1.39 -30.65
CA ASN A 367 14.29 1.69 -32.09
C ASN A 367 13.34 0.84 -32.94
N THR A 368 12.57 -0.08 -32.35
CA THR A 368 11.70 -1.00 -33.11
C THR A 368 10.25 -1.06 -32.62
N GLU A 369 9.90 -0.49 -31.46
CA GLU A 369 8.51 -0.49 -30.97
C GLU A 369 7.58 0.50 -31.67
N GLU A 370 8.09 1.38 -32.54
CA GLU A 370 7.25 2.01 -33.57
C GLU A 370 6.99 1.09 -34.79
N LYS A 371 7.62 -0.11 -34.88
CA LYS A 371 7.58 -0.93 -36.10
C LYS A 371 7.23 -2.42 -35.95
N GLN A 372 6.92 -2.91 -34.75
CA GLN A 372 6.32 -4.25 -34.59
C GLN A 372 5.18 -4.24 -33.57
N SER A 373 4.17 -3.38 -33.75
CA SER A 373 2.81 -3.86 -33.54
C SER A 373 2.69 -5.09 -34.46
N ASP A 374 2.43 -6.26 -33.88
CA ASP A 374 1.87 -7.35 -34.65
C ASP A 374 0.85 -6.73 -35.61
N ASN A 375 1.03 -6.93 -36.90
CA ASN A 375 0.10 -6.54 -37.94
C ASN A 375 -1.19 -7.39 -37.86
N ILE A 376 -1.79 -7.42 -36.69
CA ILE A 376 -3.22 -7.56 -36.57
C ILE A 376 -3.72 -6.17 -36.95
N ASN A 377 -4.35 -6.09 -38.10
CA ASN A 377 -4.93 -4.85 -38.58
C ASN A 377 -6.11 -4.48 -37.69
N LEU A 378 -5.80 -3.95 -36.47
CA LEU A 378 -6.75 -3.57 -35.43
C LEU A 378 -7.72 -2.48 -35.88
N ASN A 379 -7.45 -1.89 -37.07
CA ASN A 379 -8.30 -0.89 -37.71
C ASN A 379 -9.49 -1.47 -38.47
N GLN A 380 -9.69 -2.80 -38.50
CA GLN A 380 -10.79 -3.45 -39.24
C GLN A 380 -11.74 -4.32 -38.39
N ILE A 381 -11.52 -4.39 -37.07
CA ILE A 381 -12.45 -5.10 -36.18
C ILE A 381 -13.31 -4.04 -35.50
N GLU A 382 -14.48 -3.76 -36.05
CA GLU A 382 -15.48 -2.90 -35.42
C GLU A 382 -16.14 -3.66 -34.28
N PHE A 383 -16.12 -3.04 -33.10
CA PHE A 383 -16.92 -3.46 -31.95
C PHE A 383 -18.20 -2.61 -31.97
N ASP A 384 -19.31 -3.25 -32.34
CA ASP A 384 -20.59 -2.57 -32.58
C ASP A 384 -21.29 -2.01 -31.33
N LEU A 385 -20.75 -2.30 -30.14
CA LEU A 385 -21.35 -1.86 -28.88
C LEU A 385 -20.63 -0.67 -28.27
N ASN A 386 -21.42 0.26 -27.76
CA ASN A 386 -20.90 1.37 -27.00
C ASN A 386 -20.62 0.95 -25.55
N LEU A 387 -19.34 0.84 -25.17
CA LEU A 387 -18.90 0.58 -23.80
C LEU A 387 -18.91 1.82 -22.92
N SER A 388 -19.10 3.02 -23.47
CA SER A 388 -19.00 4.25 -22.69
C SER A 388 -20.07 4.30 -21.60
N GLY A 389 -19.67 4.64 -20.38
CA GLY A 389 -20.56 4.73 -19.24
C GLY A 389 -19.87 4.43 -17.92
N GLU A 390 -20.62 4.56 -16.84
CA GLU A 390 -20.17 4.18 -15.49
C GLU A 390 -20.47 2.69 -15.24
N TYR A 391 -19.55 2.02 -14.55
CA TYR A 391 -19.64 0.61 -14.17
C TYR A 391 -19.26 0.47 -12.70
N ILE A 392 -19.96 -0.41 -11.99
CA ILE A 392 -19.71 -0.68 -10.56
C ILE A 392 -19.42 -2.15 -10.31
N ASP A 393 -18.40 -2.44 -9.56
CA ASP A 393 -18.21 -3.75 -8.93
C ASP A 393 -19.07 -3.81 -7.68
N GLN A 394 -20.06 -4.70 -7.66
CA GLN A 394 -21.01 -4.81 -6.55
C GLN A 394 -20.38 -5.36 -5.27
N GLU A 395 -19.26 -6.07 -5.37
CA GLU A 395 -18.54 -6.58 -4.19
C GLU A 395 -17.67 -5.51 -3.53
N SER A 396 -16.91 -4.75 -4.35
CA SER A 396 -15.98 -3.73 -3.85
C SER A 396 -16.54 -2.31 -3.89
N SER A 397 -17.70 -2.11 -4.55
CA SER A 397 -18.26 -0.78 -4.88
C SER A 397 -17.34 0.10 -5.74
N CYS A 398 -16.32 -0.51 -6.36
CA CYS A 398 -15.42 0.20 -7.28
C CYS A 398 -16.16 0.71 -8.51
N LEU A 399 -15.97 1.98 -8.84
CA LEU A 399 -16.51 2.61 -10.04
C LEU A 399 -15.45 2.69 -11.12
N TRP A 400 -15.87 2.40 -12.33
CA TRP A 400 -15.15 2.72 -13.55
C TRP A 400 -15.95 3.68 -14.40
N ASN A 401 -15.26 4.57 -15.07
CA ASN A 401 -15.82 5.33 -16.16
C ASN A 401 -15.13 4.91 -17.45
N ILE A 402 -15.88 4.30 -18.37
CA ILE A 402 -15.36 3.93 -19.67
C ILE A 402 -15.72 5.03 -20.66
N THR A 403 -14.71 5.59 -21.33
CA THR A 403 -14.87 6.65 -22.32
C THR A 403 -14.29 6.23 -23.66
N LYS A 404 -14.90 6.69 -24.76
CA LYS A 404 -14.39 6.47 -26.13
C LYS A 404 -13.79 7.77 -26.66
N LYS A 405 -12.53 7.73 -27.07
CA LYS A 405 -11.83 8.87 -27.72
C LYS A 405 -11.22 8.38 -29.03
N LYS A 406 -11.67 8.90 -30.18
CA LYS A 406 -11.17 8.53 -31.50
C LYS A 406 -11.11 7.00 -31.71
N ASP A 407 -12.21 6.31 -31.48
CA ASP A 407 -12.36 4.84 -31.61
C ASP A 407 -11.54 3.97 -30.64
N ILE A 408 -10.93 4.56 -29.66
CA ILE A 408 -10.20 3.88 -28.58
C ILE A 408 -10.96 4.05 -27.27
N TYR A 409 -11.12 2.96 -26.54
CA TYR A 409 -11.70 2.99 -25.20
C TYR A 409 -10.63 3.21 -24.13
N TYR A 410 -11.00 3.98 -23.10
CA TYR A 410 -10.22 4.22 -21.92
C TYR A 410 -11.06 3.87 -20.71
N VAL A 411 -10.51 3.05 -19.82
CA VAL A 411 -11.08 2.75 -18.50
C VAL A 411 -10.41 3.65 -17.49
N GLU A 412 -11.17 4.53 -16.92
CA GLU A 412 -10.74 5.38 -15.80
C GLU A 412 -11.24 4.75 -14.50
N ASP A 413 -10.31 4.39 -13.63
CA ASP A 413 -10.64 3.85 -12.32
C ASP A 413 -11.02 4.97 -11.33
N SER A 414 -11.47 4.57 -10.15
CA SER A 414 -11.85 5.51 -9.08
C SER A 414 -10.70 6.37 -8.55
N LEU A 415 -9.46 6.02 -8.87
CA LEU A 415 -8.27 6.80 -8.54
C LEU A 415 -7.94 7.84 -9.62
N GLY A 416 -8.71 7.88 -10.72
CA GLY A 416 -8.43 8.74 -11.87
C GLY A 416 -7.34 8.20 -12.79
N ASN A 417 -6.87 6.95 -12.57
CA ASN A 417 -5.93 6.33 -13.51
C ASN A 417 -6.67 5.93 -14.78
N SER A 418 -6.18 6.39 -15.92
CA SER A 418 -6.77 6.10 -17.22
C SER A 418 -5.96 5.04 -17.96
N THR A 419 -6.56 3.88 -18.18
CA THR A 419 -5.97 2.76 -18.90
C THR A 419 -6.54 2.67 -20.30
N LYS A 420 -5.71 2.79 -21.32
CA LYS A 420 -6.09 2.54 -22.71
C LYS A 420 -6.34 1.05 -22.89
N ILE A 421 -7.49 0.68 -23.50
CA ILE A 421 -7.83 -0.69 -23.82
C ILE A 421 -8.04 -0.85 -25.34
N LEU A 422 -7.53 -1.95 -25.87
CA LEU A 422 -7.58 -2.29 -27.29
C LEU A 422 -8.42 -3.55 -27.48
N TYR A 423 -9.22 -3.56 -28.52
CA TYR A 423 -10.10 -4.70 -28.87
C TYR A 423 -9.31 -5.82 -29.56
N TYR A 424 -9.51 -7.06 -29.10
CA TYR A 424 -8.83 -8.26 -29.61
C TYR A 424 -9.80 -9.28 -30.27
N GLY A 425 -11.08 -8.95 -30.43
CA GLY A 425 -12.10 -9.87 -30.91
C GLY A 425 -12.85 -10.59 -29.77
N ASP A 426 -13.94 -11.28 -30.08
CA ASP A 426 -14.77 -12.09 -29.17
C ASP A 426 -15.16 -11.38 -27.87
N SER A 427 -15.47 -10.07 -27.97
CA SER A 427 -15.78 -9.22 -26.80
C SER A 427 -14.65 -9.06 -25.79
N VAL A 428 -13.39 -9.29 -26.18
CA VAL A 428 -12.21 -9.18 -25.33
C VAL A 428 -11.43 -7.92 -25.67
N PHE A 429 -11.09 -7.16 -24.62
CA PHE A 429 -10.17 -6.03 -24.68
C PHE A 429 -8.97 -6.31 -23.78
N LYS A 430 -7.83 -5.73 -24.11
CA LYS A 430 -6.63 -5.78 -23.25
C LYS A 430 -6.08 -4.39 -23.04
N SER A 431 -5.46 -4.15 -21.88
CA SER A 431 -4.66 -2.96 -21.64
C SER A 431 -3.49 -2.89 -22.63
N ALA A 432 -2.96 -1.69 -22.87
CA ALA A 432 -1.88 -1.49 -23.83
C ALA A 432 -0.61 -2.31 -23.49
N ASP A 433 -0.35 -2.55 -22.19
CA ASP A 433 0.70 -3.41 -21.66
C ASP A 433 0.36 -4.92 -21.70
N LYS A 434 -0.88 -5.26 -22.08
CA LYS A 434 -1.43 -6.63 -22.11
C LYS A 434 -1.53 -7.33 -20.74
N GLU A 435 -1.30 -6.62 -19.65
CA GLU A 435 -1.37 -7.20 -18.29
C GLU A 435 -2.81 -7.44 -17.83
N LYS A 436 -3.74 -6.57 -18.27
CA LYS A 436 -5.17 -6.63 -17.91
C LYS A 436 -6.01 -7.08 -19.09
N THR A 437 -6.90 -8.02 -18.83
CA THR A 437 -7.88 -8.49 -19.81
C THR A 437 -9.29 -8.12 -19.36
N TYR A 438 -10.05 -7.48 -20.22
CA TYR A 438 -11.44 -7.07 -20.04
C TYR A 438 -12.33 -7.86 -20.96
N THR A 439 -13.25 -8.65 -20.42
CA THR A 439 -14.22 -9.43 -21.19
C THR A 439 -15.61 -8.83 -21.02
N VAL A 440 -16.20 -8.39 -22.12
CA VAL A 440 -17.56 -7.84 -22.14
C VAL A 440 -18.57 -8.98 -22.27
N VAL A 441 -19.50 -9.06 -21.34
CA VAL A 441 -20.58 -10.04 -21.34
C VAL A 441 -21.86 -9.35 -21.78
N GLN A 442 -22.56 -9.94 -22.75
CA GLN A 442 -23.78 -9.41 -23.33
C GLN A 442 -24.90 -10.44 -23.22
N ASN A 443 -26.14 -9.96 -23.16
CA ASN A 443 -27.33 -10.80 -23.29
C ASN A 443 -27.72 -11.02 -24.77
N ASN A 444 -28.76 -11.83 -24.98
CA ASN A 444 -29.29 -12.14 -26.31
C ASN A 444 -29.82 -10.91 -27.09
N LYS A 445 -29.96 -9.75 -26.45
CA LYS A 445 -30.38 -8.48 -27.08
C LYS A 445 -29.20 -7.54 -27.34
N GLN A 446 -27.96 -8.04 -27.23
CA GLN A 446 -26.71 -7.27 -27.35
C GLN A 446 -26.58 -6.12 -26.33
N ILE A 447 -27.22 -6.25 -25.16
CA ILE A 447 -27.06 -5.31 -24.06
C ILE A 447 -25.92 -5.81 -23.16
N ILE A 448 -25.02 -4.90 -22.78
CA ILE A 448 -23.91 -5.21 -21.87
C ILE A 448 -24.49 -5.57 -20.49
N GLU A 449 -24.24 -6.78 -20.04
CA GLU A 449 -24.61 -7.23 -18.70
C GLU A 449 -23.52 -6.92 -17.69
N CYS A 450 -22.26 -7.16 -18.05
CA CYS A 450 -21.12 -6.82 -17.21
C CYS A 450 -19.81 -6.77 -18.01
N VAL A 451 -18.77 -6.20 -17.41
CA VAL A 451 -17.38 -6.29 -17.86
C VAL A 451 -16.58 -7.04 -16.80
N LYS A 452 -15.97 -8.16 -17.17
CA LYS A 452 -15.09 -8.94 -16.29
C LYS A 452 -13.65 -8.48 -16.47
N LEU A 453 -12.98 -8.11 -15.39
CA LEU A 453 -11.56 -7.81 -15.39
C LEU A 453 -10.77 -9.01 -14.87
N GLN A 454 -9.74 -9.39 -15.60
CA GLN A 454 -8.67 -10.25 -15.12
C GLN A 454 -7.40 -9.41 -14.98
N ASP A 455 -6.84 -9.37 -13.77
CA ASP A 455 -5.63 -8.63 -13.42
C ASP A 455 -4.75 -9.53 -12.54
N GLY A 456 -3.59 -9.96 -13.05
CA GLY A 456 -2.64 -10.78 -12.31
C GLY A 456 -3.21 -12.09 -11.71
N GLY A 457 -4.26 -12.67 -12.31
CA GLY A 457 -4.95 -13.87 -11.80
C GLY A 457 -6.16 -13.59 -10.89
N ALA A 458 -6.38 -12.35 -10.48
CA ALA A 458 -7.60 -11.92 -9.80
C ALA A 458 -8.71 -11.61 -10.81
N TRP A 459 -9.97 -11.87 -10.41
CA TRP A 459 -11.15 -11.54 -11.21
C TRP A 459 -12.02 -10.54 -10.46
N SER A 460 -12.54 -9.55 -11.19
CA SER A 460 -13.55 -8.61 -10.72
C SER A 460 -14.65 -8.47 -11.78
N VAL A 461 -15.87 -8.20 -11.37
CA VAL A 461 -17.02 -8.09 -12.28
C VAL A 461 -17.69 -6.74 -12.09
N TYR A 462 -17.71 -5.94 -13.15
CA TYR A 462 -18.26 -4.60 -13.18
C TYR A 462 -19.56 -4.57 -13.96
N TYR A 463 -20.62 -4.10 -13.34
CA TYR A 463 -21.96 -3.99 -13.95
C TYR A 463 -22.21 -2.56 -14.43
N PRO A 464 -22.91 -2.38 -15.57
CA PRO A 464 -23.33 -1.05 -16.00
C PRO A 464 -24.11 -0.37 -14.88
N PHE A 465 -23.76 0.88 -14.62
CA PHE A 465 -24.27 1.65 -13.50
C PHE A 465 -24.85 2.97 -13.99
N CYS A 466 -26.05 3.28 -13.53
CA CYS A 466 -26.69 4.57 -13.77
C CYS A 466 -27.09 5.16 -12.43
N ARG A 467 -26.59 6.36 -12.13
CA ARG A 467 -26.92 7.04 -10.88
C ARG A 467 -28.40 7.41 -10.89
N GLU A 468 -29.14 6.96 -9.90
CA GLU A 468 -30.51 7.38 -9.69
C GLU A 468 -30.52 8.84 -9.17
N LYS A 469 -31.30 9.69 -9.84
CA LYS A 469 -31.56 11.04 -9.29
C LYS A 469 -32.58 10.92 -8.16
N ILE A 470 -32.17 11.24 -6.94
CA ILE A 470 -33.04 11.35 -5.80
C ILE A 470 -33.47 12.81 -5.61
N ASP A 471 -34.75 13.02 -5.28
CA ASP A 471 -35.23 14.34 -4.88
C ASP A 471 -34.60 14.73 -3.54
N ALA A 472 -34.04 15.93 -3.44
CA ALA A 472 -33.43 16.44 -2.22
C ALA A 472 -34.33 16.35 -0.98
N SER A 473 -35.65 16.47 -1.16
CA SER A 473 -36.63 16.31 -0.08
C SER A 473 -36.62 14.90 0.53
N LYS A 474 -36.28 13.88 -0.27
CA LYS A 474 -36.18 12.48 0.18
C LYS A 474 -34.89 12.18 0.94
N LEU A 475 -33.89 13.05 0.87
CA LEU A 475 -32.62 12.89 1.59
C LEU A 475 -32.79 13.11 3.11
N LYS A 476 -33.82 13.83 3.53
CA LYS A 476 -34.05 14.20 4.94
C LYS A 476 -34.13 13.01 5.90
N ILE A 477 -34.55 11.85 5.43
CA ILE A 477 -34.66 10.63 6.26
C ILE A 477 -33.28 10.11 6.74
N TYR A 478 -32.21 10.46 6.02
CA TYR A 478 -30.85 10.03 6.36
C TYR A 478 -30.17 10.98 7.36
N GLU A 479 -30.71 12.19 7.58
CA GLU A 479 -30.13 13.14 8.54
C GLU A 479 -30.13 12.57 9.96
N GLY A 480 -29.09 12.87 10.71
CA GLY A 480 -28.96 12.51 12.12
C GLY A 480 -27.51 12.31 12.54
N SER A 481 -27.36 12.01 13.82
CA SER A 481 -26.09 11.62 14.43
C SER A 481 -26.01 10.09 14.49
N TYR A 482 -24.86 9.55 14.16
CA TYR A 482 -24.61 8.11 14.11
C TYR A 482 -23.33 7.78 14.85
N ARG A 483 -23.31 6.69 15.61
CA ARG A 483 -22.18 6.32 16.46
C ARG A 483 -21.77 4.86 16.30
N CYS A 484 -20.48 4.63 16.21
CA CYS A 484 -19.85 3.33 16.35
C CYS A 484 -19.21 3.24 17.74
N GLU A 485 -19.82 2.49 18.66
CA GLU A 485 -19.35 2.35 20.05
C GLU A 485 -17.97 1.67 20.11
N LYS A 486 -17.73 0.65 19.28
CA LYS A 486 -16.46 -0.09 19.25
C LYS A 486 -15.25 0.81 18.95
N LEU A 487 -15.45 1.81 18.09
CA LEU A 487 -14.40 2.76 17.72
C LEU A 487 -14.44 4.06 18.55
N ASN A 488 -15.54 4.28 19.27
CA ASN A 488 -15.84 5.53 19.96
C ASN A 488 -15.85 6.75 19.01
N VAL A 489 -16.47 6.59 17.84
CA VAL A 489 -16.54 7.61 16.79
C VAL A 489 -17.98 7.94 16.46
N SER A 490 -18.28 9.23 16.32
CA SER A 490 -19.60 9.73 15.92
C SER A 490 -19.52 10.52 14.61
N TYR A 491 -20.55 10.38 13.80
CA TYR A 491 -20.73 11.09 12.55
C TYR A 491 -22.06 11.83 12.51
N ASN A 492 -22.06 13.05 11.99
CA ASN A 492 -23.27 13.77 11.60
C ASN A 492 -23.52 13.66 10.11
N VAL A 493 -24.73 13.29 9.76
CA VAL A 493 -25.22 13.30 8.39
C VAL A 493 -26.22 14.46 8.25
N LYS A 494 -25.92 15.37 7.33
CA LYS A 494 -26.74 16.56 7.02
C LYS A 494 -26.95 16.68 5.52
N ILE A 495 -27.91 17.48 5.11
CA ILE A 495 -28.10 17.88 3.72
C ILE A 495 -27.43 19.22 3.51
N HIS A 496 -26.57 19.30 2.52
CA HIS A 496 -25.96 20.53 2.06
C HIS A 496 -25.92 20.53 0.53
N ASP A 497 -26.39 21.62 -0.09
CA ASP A 497 -26.47 21.78 -1.56
C ASP A 497 -27.16 20.61 -2.29
N GLY A 498 -28.20 20.03 -1.68
CA GLY A 498 -28.98 18.92 -2.25
C GLY A 498 -28.29 17.57 -2.23
N LYS A 499 -27.20 17.41 -1.46
CA LYS A 499 -26.41 16.18 -1.29
C LYS A 499 -26.30 15.82 0.19
N LEU A 500 -26.00 14.56 0.50
CA LEU A 500 -25.62 14.20 1.85
C LEU A 500 -24.22 14.67 2.14
N PHE A 501 -24.05 15.31 3.28
CA PHE A 501 -22.79 15.72 3.84
C PHE A 501 -22.57 14.93 5.13
N ILE A 502 -21.50 14.12 5.19
CA ILE A 502 -21.16 13.25 6.32
C ILE A 502 -19.92 13.78 6.99
N ARG A 503 -20.04 14.12 8.28
CA ARG A 503 -18.97 14.71 9.07
C ARG A 503 -18.68 13.92 10.34
N ASN A 504 -17.41 13.63 10.60
CA ASN A 504 -16.96 13.06 11.87
C ASN A 504 -16.92 14.14 12.96
N GLU A 505 -17.63 13.91 14.09
CA GLU A 505 -17.75 14.89 15.18
C GLU A 505 -16.55 14.90 16.14
N ASN A 506 -15.87 13.78 16.30
CA ASN A 506 -14.86 13.61 17.34
C ASN A 506 -13.49 14.18 16.94
N LEU A 507 -13.35 14.73 15.75
CA LEU A 507 -12.06 15.04 15.21
C LEU A 507 -11.88 16.52 14.95
N HIS A 508 -10.76 17.02 15.41
CA HIS A 508 -10.18 18.29 14.97
C HIS A 508 -9.84 18.27 13.46
N ASN A 509 -10.14 17.13 12.80
CA ASN A 509 -9.72 16.83 11.46
C ASN A 509 -10.91 16.44 10.58
N ASN A 510 -11.20 17.24 9.58
CA ASN A 510 -12.29 17.05 8.63
C ASN A 510 -11.93 16.08 7.50
N ALA A 511 -11.05 15.10 7.73
CA ALA A 511 -10.55 14.20 6.69
C ALA A 511 -11.64 13.39 5.98
N LEU A 512 -12.77 13.21 6.65
CA LEU A 512 -13.92 12.45 6.14
C LEU A 512 -15.18 13.32 5.98
N ASP A 513 -15.04 14.64 6.00
CA ASP A 513 -16.12 15.53 5.63
C ASP A 513 -16.32 15.44 4.12
N LEU A 514 -17.21 14.58 3.67
CA LEU A 514 -17.43 14.32 2.25
C LEU A 514 -18.88 14.58 1.86
N TYR A 515 -19.04 15.10 0.64
CA TYR A 515 -20.32 15.13 -0.04
C TYR A 515 -20.55 13.83 -0.76
N TYR A 516 -21.76 13.31 -0.64
CA TYR A 516 -22.15 12.05 -1.22
C TYR A 516 -23.33 12.23 -2.17
N THR A 517 -23.18 11.71 -3.36
CA THR A 517 -24.26 11.64 -4.35
C THR A 517 -24.94 10.26 -4.26
N HIS A 518 -26.26 10.26 -4.35
CA HIS A 518 -27.06 9.05 -4.37
C HIS A 518 -26.63 8.13 -5.53
N ALA A 519 -26.40 6.89 -5.24
CA ALA A 519 -26.03 5.87 -6.20
C ALA A 519 -27.21 4.97 -6.55
N ILE A 520 -27.65 4.15 -5.60
CA ILE A 520 -28.78 3.24 -5.78
C ILE A 520 -29.41 2.91 -4.41
N LYS A 521 -30.75 2.86 -4.31
CA LYS A 521 -31.47 2.58 -3.06
C LYS A 521 -30.98 3.49 -1.91
N ASP A 522 -30.50 2.90 -0.83
CA ASP A 522 -29.97 3.59 0.36
C ASP A 522 -28.44 3.74 0.32
N THR A 523 -27.81 3.62 -0.86
CA THR A 523 -26.36 3.70 -1.05
C THR A 523 -25.96 5.01 -1.69
N PHE A 524 -24.92 5.63 -1.16
CA PHE A 524 -24.36 6.90 -1.58
C PHE A 524 -22.85 6.76 -1.82
N ILE A 525 -22.33 7.48 -2.79
CA ILE A 525 -20.92 7.47 -3.18
C ILE A 525 -20.38 8.89 -3.05
N SER A 526 -19.17 9.03 -2.48
CA SER A 526 -18.53 10.32 -2.34
C SER A 526 -18.27 10.96 -3.70
N ASP A 527 -18.47 12.26 -3.79
CA ASP A 527 -18.27 13.03 -5.03
C ASP A 527 -16.80 13.22 -5.39
N HIS A 528 -15.91 12.89 -4.49
CA HIS A 528 -14.49 13.18 -4.61
C HIS A 528 -13.67 11.90 -4.66
N ASN A 529 -12.77 11.83 -5.66
CA ASN A 529 -11.73 10.82 -5.73
C ASN A 529 -10.61 11.23 -4.77
N SER A 530 -10.47 10.52 -3.65
CA SER A 530 -9.24 10.57 -2.87
C SER A 530 -8.15 9.76 -3.59
N HIS A 531 -6.89 9.86 -3.17
CA HIS A 531 -5.84 8.95 -3.64
C HIS A 531 -6.14 7.47 -3.40
N ILE A 532 -7.19 7.18 -2.65
CA ILE A 532 -7.64 5.86 -2.23
C ILE A 532 -8.92 5.44 -2.96
N GLY A 533 -9.53 6.32 -3.74
CA GLY A 533 -10.80 6.10 -4.45
C GLY A 533 -11.99 6.80 -3.78
N ASN A 534 -13.20 6.43 -4.22
CA ASN A 534 -14.43 7.01 -3.68
C ASN A 534 -14.88 6.21 -2.45
N TYR A 535 -15.50 6.86 -1.49
CA TYR A 535 -16.13 6.20 -0.35
C TYR A 535 -17.59 5.86 -0.68
N CYS A 536 -18.03 4.71 -0.20
CA CYS A 536 -19.40 4.26 -0.33
C CYS A 536 -20.05 4.13 1.05
N THR A 537 -21.22 4.72 1.22
CA THR A 537 -21.99 4.64 2.46
C THR A 537 -23.35 4.02 2.16
N THR A 538 -23.70 2.95 2.86
CA THR A 538 -24.98 2.28 2.72
C THR A 538 -25.77 2.38 4.03
N PHE A 539 -26.95 2.95 3.96
CA PHE A 539 -27.86 3.05 5.10
C PHE A 539 -28.74 1.81 5.20
N SER A 540 -29.01 1.39 6.44
CA SER A 540 -29.87 0.25 6.73
C SER A 540 -31.15 0.69 7.41
N ARG A 541 -32.24 -0.03 7.11
CA ARG A 541 -33.58 0.23 7.64
C ARG A 541 -34.01 -0.88 8.62
N ASP A 542 -34.82 -0.51 9.57
CA ASP A 542 -35.51 -1.45 10.45
C ASP A 542 -36.79 -2.04 9.80
N LEU A 543 -37.53 -2.85 10.56
CA LEU A 543 -38.77 -3.45 10.10
C LEU A 543 -39.91 -2.43 9.85
N ASN A 544 -39.78 -1.22 10.38
CA ASN A 544 -40.73 -0.11 10.17
C ASN A 544 -40.30 0.77 8.99
N ASN A 545 -39.23 0.38 8.26
CA ASN A 545 -38.68 1.11 7.14
C ASN A 545 -37.97 2.45 7.52
N GLU A 546 -37.58 2.60 8.79
CA GLU A 546 -36.85 3.77 9.29
C GLU A 546 -35.33 3.55 9.19
N ILE A 547 -34.60 4.60 8.88
CA ILE A 547 -33.12 4.57 8.85
C ILE A 547 -32.58 4.44 10.27
N VAL A 548 -31.90 3.34 10.57
CA VAL A 548 -31.36 3.03 11.90
C VAL A 548 -29.84 3.01 11.98
N SER A 549 -29.16 2.83 10.86
CA SER A 549 -27.70 2.81 10.83
C SER A 549 -27.15 3.11 9.44
N PHE A 550 -25.85 3.34 9.35
CA PHE A 550 -25.12 3.20 8.10
C PHE A 550 -23.85 2.39 8.29
N SER A 551 -23.40 1.78 7.21
CA SER A 551 -22.08 1.16 7.09
C SER A 551 -21.21 1.95 6.13
N TYR A 552 -19.91 1.91 6.39
CA TYR A 552 -18.89 2.63 5.64
C TYR A 552 -18.02 1.64 4.87
N ARG A 553 -17.82 1.89 3.59
CA ARG A 553 -16.93 1.10 2.72
C ARG A 553 -15.94 2.03 2.05
N ASP A 554 -14.70 1.62 1.96
CA ASP A 554 -13.74 2.25 1.09
C ASP A 554 -13.39 1.32 -0.09
N TYR A 555 -12.71 1.92 -1.08
CA TYR A 555 -12.34 1.30 -2.35
C TYR A 555 -11.19 0.32 -2.30
N THR A 556 -10.35 0.40 -1.28
CA THR A 556 -9.03 -0.27 -1.25
C THR A 556 -9.12 -1.77 -1.02
N LYS A 557 -10.31 -2.34 -0.99
CA LYS A 557 -10.61 -3.73 -0.57
C LYS A 557 -10.44 -3.96 0.94
N THR A 558 -10.08 -2.92 1.69
CA THR A 558 -9.68 -3.03 3.09
C THR A 558 -10.81 -2.79 4.07
N LEU A 559 -11.89 -2.11 3.67
CA LEU A 559 -13.02 -1.82 4.56
C LEU A 559 -14.34 -2.32 3.93
N ARG A 560 -14.58 -3.64 3.94
CA ARG A 560 -15.89 -4.20 3.59
C ARG A 560 -16.84 -4.14 4.79
N GLU A 561 -17.94 -3.39 4.63
CA GLU A 561 -19.25 -3.49 5.34
C GLU A 561 -19.33 -3.42 6.86
N ASN A 562 -18.31 -3.14 7.67
CA ASN A 562 -18.42 -3.70 9.01
C ASN A 562 -18.22 -2.76 10.19
N PHE A 563 -17.96 -1.48 9.96
CA PHE A 563 -18.22 -0.51 11.01
C PHE A 563 -19.63 0.02 10.86
N ILE A 564 -20.52 -0.46 11.72
CA ILE A 564 -21.91 -0.04 11.74
C ILE A 564 -22.02 1.15 12.69
N PHE A 565 -22.47 2.27 12.16
CA PHE A 565 -22.79 3.48 12.90
C PHE A 565 -24.28 3.51 13.17
N MET A 566 -24.65 3.27 14.42
CA MET A 566 -26.06 3.29 14.83
C MET A 566 -26.56 4.72 14.96
N LYS A 567 -27.76 5.00 14.46
CA LYS A 567 -28.40 6.30 14.61
C LYS A 567 -28.67 6.57 16.09
N ILE A 568 -28.21 7.73 16.58
CA ILE A 568 -28.48 8.18 17.93
C ILE A 568 -29.77 8.99 17.87
N GLN A 569 -30.70 8.69 18.78
CA GLN A 569 -31.97 9.38 18.85
C GLN A 569 -31.85 10.82 19.31
#